data_a8151b40b1e37b318d3680fa9f95a124
#
_entry.id   a8151b40b1e37b318d3680fa9f95a124
#
_cell.length_a   1.000
_cell.length_b   1.000
_cell.length_c   1.000
_cell.angle_alpha   90.00
_cell.angle_beta   90.00
_cell.angle_gamma   90.00
#
_symmetry.space_group_name_H-M   'P 1'
#
loop_
_entity.id
_entity.type
_entity.pdbx_description
1 polymer ?
#
loop_
_entity_poly.entity_id
_entity_poly.type
_entity_poly.pdbx_seq_one_letter_code
_entity_poly.pdbx_strand_id
1 'polypeptide(L)'
;MASKYVDVTAIMQVVGNVFNNPQILDFTDKYTITEDDFPDEFHRVAFGAIYKIHELGADRISLENIADFLSSRPKSAATFKQNKGEEWLLKVAETCMPEAFDYYYSRLKKFSLLRAYDNYGVDVSDIYDADNILDTRKK
;
A
#
# COMPACT_ATOMS: atom_id res chain seq x y z
N MET A 1 -11.13 12.17 7.06
CA MET A 1 -11.87 11.06 7.62
C MET A 1 -11.63 9.80 6.83
N ALA A 2 -11.38 8.71 7.51
CA ALA A 2 -11.08 7.46 6.83
C ALA A 2 -12.35 6.86 6.23
N SER A 3 -12.22 6.30 5.04
CA SER A 3 -13.30 5.58 4.41
C SER A 3 -13.50 4.23 5.10
N LYS A 4 -14.73 3.73 5.08
CA LYS A 4 -14.98 2.37 5.58
C LYS A 4 -14.44 1.30 4.63
N TYR A 5 -14.09 1.68 3.41
CA TYR A 5 -13.56 0.72 2.42
C TYR A 5 -12.04 0.73 2.49
N VAL A 6 -11.51 0.11 3.54
CA VAL A 6 -10.07 0.01 3.77
C VAL A 6 -9.76 -1.41 4.23
N ASP A 7 -8.76 -2.02 3.59
CA ASP A 7 -8.26 -3.33 3.99
C ASP A 7 -6.84 -3.16 4.48
N VAL A 8 -6.68 -3.02 5.80
CA VAL A 8 -5.38 -2.76 6.41
C VAL A 8 -4.41 -3.93 6.16
N THR A 9 -4.91 -5.16 6.20
CA THR A 9 -4.07 -6.31 5.95
C THR A 9 -3.51 -6.28 4.53
N ALA A 10 -4.35 -5.93 3.56
CA ALA A 10 -3.88 -5.83 2.18
C ALA A 10 -2.79 -4.75 2.05
N ILE A 11 -2.98 -3.61 2.73
CA ILE A 11 -1.97 -2.55 2.71
C ILE A 11 -0.65 -3.06 3.27
N MET A 12 -0.69 -3.72 4.41
CA MET A 12 0.52 -4.24 5.05
C MET A 12 1.23 -5.26 4.16
N GLN A 13 0.46 -6.15 3.54
CA GLN A 13 1.04 -7.17 2.69
C GLN A 13 1.66 -6.57 1.43
N VAL A 14 0.98 -5.61 0.82
CA VAL A 14 1.50 -4.99 -0.39
C VAL A 14 2.76 -4.20 -0.09
N VAL A 15 2.72 -3.35 0.94
CA VAL A 15 3.89 -2.53 1.27
C VAL A 15 5.06 -3.40 1.70
N GLY A 16 4.81 -4.41 2.52
CA GLY A 16 5.88 -5.30 2.98
C GLY A 16 6.54 -6.03 1.83
N ASN A 17 5.74 -6.57 0.90
CA ASN A 17 6.28 -7.28 -0.24
C ASN A 17 7.07 -6.37 -1.17
N VAL A 18 6.58 -5.14 -1.39
CA VAL A 18 7.29 -4.19 -2.24
C VAL A 18 8.58 -3.72 -1.58
N PHE A 19 8.56 -3.53 -0.26
CA PHE A 19 9.78 -3.15 0.46
C PHE A 19 10.85 -4.23 0.30
N ASN A 20 10.46 -5.50 0.44
CA ASN A 20 11.40 -6.61 0.30
C ASN A 20 11.82 -6.86 -1.13
N ASN A 21 10.95 -6.56 -2.09
CA ASN A 21 11.21 -6.83 -3.49
C ASN A 21 10.68 -5.68 -4.34
N PRO A 22 11.40 -4.56 -4.37
CA PRO A 22 10.91 -3.37 -5.10
C PRO A 22 10.79 -3.60 -6.60
N GLN A 23 11.39 -4.66 -7.13
CA GLN A 23 11.26 -4.98 -8.54
C GLN A 23 9.81 -5.26 -8.94
N ILE A 24 8.94 -5.55 -7.97
CA ILE A 24 7.51 -5.67 -8.24
C ILE A 24 6.99 -4.42 -8.96
N LEU A 25 7.54 -3.26 -8.60
CA LEU A 25 7.11 -1.99 -9.18
C LEU A 25 7.46 -1.85 -10.66
N ASP A 26 8.35 -2.70 -11.17
CA ASP A 26 8.73 -2.66 -12.58
C ASP A 26 7.75 -3.40 -13.47
N PHE A 27 6.90 -4.24 -12.91
CA PHE A 27 5.93 -5.02 -13.69
C PHE A 27 4.63 -4.24 -13.85
N THR A 28 4.72 -3.11 -14.55
CA THR A 28 3.60 -2.17 -14.65
C THR A 28 2.45 -2.72 -15.49
N ASP A 29 2.69 -3.74 -16.28
CA ASP A 29 1.61 -4.41 -17.01
C ASP A 29 0.72 -5.23 -16.08
N LYS A 30 1.28 -5.69 -14.98
CA LYS A 30 0.58 -6.55 -14.05
C LYS A 30 0.15 -5.82 -12.79
N TYR A 31 1.01 -4.92 -12.30
CA TYR A 31 0.77 -4.23 -11.03
C TYR A 31 0.88 -2.73 -11.22
N THR A 32 -0.17 -2.03 -10.84
CA THR A 32 -0.17 -0.56 -10.83
C THR A 32 -0.58 -0.12 -9.43
N ILE A 33 0.40 0.35 -8.66
CA ILE A 33 0.15 0.79 -7.29
C ILE A 33 0.44 2.29 -7.23
N THR A 34 -0.50 3.05 -6.73
CA THR A 34 -0.36 4.50 -6.63
C THR A 34 -0.71 4.96 -5.23
N GLU A 35 -0.45 6.23 -4.95
CA GLU A 35 -0.77 6.80 -3.64
C GLU A 35 -2.27 6.74 -3.36
N ASP A 36 -3.09 6.77 -4.39
CA ASP A 36 -4.54 6.70 -4.22
C ASP A 36 -5.00 5.38 -3.61
N ASP A 37 -4.16 4.35 -3.68
CA ASP A 37 -4.49 3.06 -3.11
C ASP A 37 -4.36 3.05 -1.58
N PHE A 38 -3.79 4.12 -1.01
CA PHE A 38 -3.54 4.20 0.43
C PHE A 38 -4.28 5.41 1.01
N PRO A 39 -5.37 5.18 1.74
CA PRO A 39 -6.14 6.31 2.28
C PRO A 39 -5.45 7.06 3.42
N ASP A 40 -4.57 6.39 4.17
CA ASP A 40 -3.84 7.03 5.25
C ASP A 40 -2.57 7.69 4.75
N GLU A 41 -2.31 8.89 5.25
CA GLU A 41 -1.10 9.62 4.86
C GLU A 41 0.17 8.85 5.21
N PHE A 42 0.18 8.17 6.36
CA PHE A 42 1.36 7.41 6.77
C PHE A 42 1.71 6.35 5.73
N HIS A 43 0.71 5.61 5.25
CA HIS A 43 0.96 4.56 4.26
C HIS A 43 1.41 5.16 2.94
N ARG A 44 0.86 6.32 2.56
CA ARG A 44 1.30 7.01 1.35
C ARG A 44 2.75 7.44 1.46
N VAL A 45 3.17 7.94 2.64
CA VAL A 45 4.55 8.33 2.85
C VAL A 45 5.47 7.11 2.75
N ALA A 46 5.11 6.02 3.41
CA ALA A 46 5.93 4.81 3.40
C ALA A 46 6.07 4.26 1.99
N PHE A 47 4.96 4.08 1.30
CA PHE A 47 4.99 3.56 -0.06
C PHE A 47 5.70 4.52 -1.00
N GLY A 48 5.41 5.81 -0.88
CA GLY A 48 6.02 6.82 -1.74
C GLY A 48 7.53 6.85 -1.64
N ALA A 49 8.06 6.69 -0.42
CA ALA A 49 9.50 6.63 -0.22
C ALA A 49 10.08 5.41 -0.93
N ILE A 50 9.46 4.25 -0.78
CA ILE A 50 9.92 3.03 -1.44
C ILE A 50 9.92 3.22 -2.96
N TYR A 51 8.83 3.76 -3.48
CA TYR A 51 8.66 3.95 -4.91
C TYR A 51 9.73 4.89 -5.47
N LYS A 52 9.92 6.02 -4.81
CA LYS A 52 10.87 7.02 -5.31
C LYS A 52 12.31 6.54 -5.21
N ILE A 53 12.66 5.84 -4.15
CA ILE A 53 14.01 5.32 -4.01
C ILE A 53 14.28 4.29 -5.11
N HIS A 54 13.30 3.43 -5.37
CA HIS A 54 13.45 2.45 -6.44
C HIS A 54 13.55 3.14 -7.80
N GLU A 55 12.73 4.16 -8.03
CA GLU A 55 12.75 4.93 -9.27
C GLU A 55 14.12 5.58 -9.51
N LEU A 56 14.80 5.97 -8.43
CA LEU A 56 16.13 6.57 -8.51
C LEU A 56 17.22 5.54 -8.77
N GLY A 57 16.87 4.26 -8.85
CA GLY A 57 17.81 3.23 -9.26
C GLY A 57 18.26 2.27 -8.19
N ALA A 58 17.71 2.36 -6.98
CA ALA A 58 18.12 1.46 -5.91
C ALA A 58 17.54 0.07 -6.14
N ASP A 59 18.40 -0.95 -6.09
CA ASP A 59 17.94 -2.33 -6.22
C ASP A 59 17.31 -2.84 -4.94
N ARG A 60 17.72 -2.29 -3.81
CA ARG A 60 17.22 -2.69 -2.51
C ARG A 60 16.82 -1.45 -1.73
N ILE A 61 15.77 -1.62 -0.94
CA ILE A 61 15.30 -0.55 -0.08
C ILE A 61 15.64 -0.92 1.35
N SER A 62 16.29 -0.02 2.06
CA SER A 62 16.63 -0.22 3.47
C SER A 62 16.02 0.89 4.30
N LEU A 63 15.93 0.65 5.61
CA LEU A 63 15.44 1.70 6.50
C LEU A 63 16.33 2.92 6.46
N GLU A 64 17.63 2.70 6.26
CA GLU A 64 18.58 3.77 6.21
C GLU A 64 18.33 4.68 5.00
N ASN A 65 18.12 4.10 3.82
CA ASN A 65 17.89 4.95 2.66
C ASN A 65 16.51 5.58 2.68
N ILE A 66 15.55 4.99 3.37
CA ILE A 66 14.26 5.66 3.58
C ILE A 66 14.45 6.88 4.47
N ALA A 67 15.21 6.75 5.55
CA ALA A 67 15.51 7.89 6.42
C ALA A 67 16.22 9.01 5.67
N ASP A 68 17.20 8.65 4.84
CA ASP A 68 17.90 9.63 4.02
C ASP A 68 16.95 10.35 3.07
N PHE A 69 16.09 9.58 2.39
CA PHE A 69 15.13 10.14 1.46
C PHE A 69 14.22 11.14 2.15
N LEU A 70 13.73 10.79 3.34
CA LEU A 70 12.80 11.63 4.08
C LEU A 70 13.46 12.81 4.75
N SER A 71 14.80 12.80 4.89
CA SER A 71 15.50 13.87 5.59
C SER A 71 15.28 15.23 4.95
N SER A 72 15.01 15.29 3.65
CA SER A 72 14.75 16.55 2.97
C SER A 72 13.25 16.84 2.84
N ARG A 73 12.41 16.08 3.50
CA ARG A 73 10.95 16.22 3.44
C ARG A 73 10.40 16.26 4.86
N PRO A 74 10.44 17.41 5.51
CA PRO A 74 10.12 17.49 6.95
C PRO A 74 8.73 17.00 7.32
N LYS A 75 7.72 17.30 6.51
CA LYS A 75 6.36 16.87 6.82
C LYS A 75 6.22 15.35 6.72
N SER A 76 6.76 14.79 5.66
CA SER A 76 6.71 13.33 5.47
C SER A 76 7.51 12.62 6.54
N ALA A 77 8.68 13.16 6.88
CA ALA A 77 9.51 12.60 7.93
C ALA A 77 8.79 12.60 9.27
N ALA A 78 8.06 13.69 9.56
CA ALA A 78 7.32 13.78 10.81
C ALA A 78 6.20 12.75 10.86
N THR A 79 5.44 12.61 9.77
CA THR A 79 4.38 11.62 9.68
C THR A 79 4.93 10.21 9.88
N PHE A 80 6.03 9.92 9.21
CA PHE A 80 6.67 8.61 9.30
C PHE A 80 7.10 8.31 10.73
N LYS A 81 7.75 9.27 11.36
CA LYS A 81 8.26 9.10 12.72
C LYS A 81 7.12 8.97 13.74
N GLN A 82 6.09 9.79 13.61
CA GLN A 82 4.94 9.77 14.52
C GLN A 82 4.23 8.43 14.51
N ASN A 83 4.28 7.73 13.40
CA ASN A 83 3.63 6.44 13.24
C ASN A 83 4.60 5.28 13.42
N LYS A 84 5.79 5.55 13.93
CA LYS A 84 6.84 4.54 14.16
C LYS A 84 7.12 3.77 12.87
N GLY A 85 7.39 4.53 11.81
CA GLY A 85 7.51 3.97 10.48
C GLY A 85 8.56 2.89 10.34
N GLU A 86 9.73 3.05 10.98
CA GLU A 86 10.77 2.04 10.90
C GLU A 86 10.31 0.72 11.49
N GLU A 87 9.69 0.76 12.66
CA GLU A 87 9.18 -0.43 13.31
C GLU A 87 8.09 -1.08 12.48
N TRP A 88 7.21 -0.26 11.91
CA TRP A 88 6.12 -0.75 11.08
C TRP A 88 6.65 -1.44 9.83
N LEU A 89 7.63 -0.81 9.15
CA LEU A 89 8.21 -1.42 7.95
C LEU A 89 8.91 -2.73 8.24
N LEU A 90 9.66 -2.78 9.35
CA LEU A 90 10.28 -4.04 9.76
C LEU A 90 9.24 -5.12 9.97
N LYS A 91 8.14 -4.76 10.63
CA LYS A 91 7.09 -5.73 10.92
C LYS A 91 6.44 -6.25 9.65
N VAL A 92 6.05 -5.36 8.74
CA VAL A 92 5.40 -5.80 7.52
C VAL A 92 6.36 -6.56 6.61
N ALA A 93 7.65 -6.18 6.63
CA ALA A 93 8.64 -6.90 5.86
C ALA A 93 8.84 -8.32 6.37
N GLU A 94 8.76 -8.51 7.68
CA GLU A 94 8.95 -9.83 8.29
C GLU A 94 7.72 -10.72 8.14
N THR A 95 6.52 -10.12 8.13
CA THR A 95 5.30 -10.89 8.18
C THR A 95 4.59 -11.04 6.85
N CYS A 96 5.00 -10.31 5.83
CA CYS A 96 4.34 -10.41 4.54
C CYS A 96 4.63 -11.75 3.88
N MET A 97 3.70 -12.16 3.00
CA MET A 97 3.77 -13.44 2.32
C MET A 97 3.85 -13.20 0.83
N PRO A 98 5.03 -13.43 0.22
CA PRO A 98 5.17 -13.21 -1.22
C PRO A 98 4.20 -14.03 -2.05
N GLU A 99 3.90 -15.24 -1.61
CA GLU A 99 3.00 -16.11 -2.36
C GLU A 99 1.56 -15.62 -2.34
N ALA A 100 1.22 -14.70 -1.44
CA ALA A 100 -0.13 -14.15 -1.35
C ALA A 100 -0.22 -12.74 -1.93
N PHE A 101 0.85 -12.26 -2.57
CA PHE A 101 0.88 -10.88 -3.04
C PHE A 101 -0.26 -10.57 -4.02
N ASP A 102 -0.49 -11.45 -4.99
CA ASP A 102 -1.54 -11.19 -6.00
C ASP A 102 -2.90 -11.06 -5.35
N TYR A 103 -3.18 -11.89 -4.36
CA TYR A 103 -4.46 -11.83 -3.65
C TYR A 103 -4.64 -10.47 -2.96
N TYR A 104 -3.61 -10.05 -2.21
CA TYR A 104 -3.72 -8.78 -1.47
C TYR A 104 -3.65 -7.57 -2.37
N TYR A 105 -2.91 -7.67 -3.47
CA TYR A 105 -2.90 -6.60 -4.46
C TYR A 105 -4.31 -6.40 -5.04
N SER A 106 -4.99 -7.49 -5.37
CA SER A 106 -6.34 -7.42 -5.90
C SER A 106 -7.28 -6.77 -4.89
N ARG A 107 -7.16 -7.12 -3.62
CA ARG A 107 -7.99 -6.51 -2.59
C ARG A 107 -7.69 -5.03 -2.42
N LEU A 108 -6.41 -4.66 -2.49
CA LEU A 108 -6.04 -3.26 -2.40
C LEU A 108 -6.71 -2.45 -3.50
N LYS A 109 -6.65 -2.96 -4.73
CA LYS A 109 -7.25 -2.27 -5.88
C LYS A 109 -8.76 -2.24 -5.80
N LYS A 110 -9.36 -3.32 -5.35
CA LYS A 110 -10.80 -3.36 -5.19
C LYS A 110 -11.29 -2.31 -4.20
N PHE A 111 -10.63 -2.22 -3.06
CA PHE A 111 -11.03 -1.25 -2.05
C PHE A 111 -10.77 0.17 -2.50
N SER A 112 -9.72 0.37 -3.28
CA SER A 112 -9.44 1.67 -3.89
C SER A 112 -10.59 2.09 -4.81
N LEU A 113 -11.07 1.16 -5.61
CA LEU A 113 -12.19 1.42 -6.51
C LEU A 113 -13.48 1.71 -5.75
N LEU A 114 -13.73 0.95 -4.69
CA LEU A 114 -14.92 1.18 -3.86
C LEU A 114 -14.90 2.57 -3.24
N ARG A 115 -13.74 3.02 -2.77
CA ARG A 115 -13.61 4.36 -2.22
C ARG A 115 -13.88 5.42 -3.28
N ALA A 116 -13.41 5.19 -4.50
CA ALA A 116 -13.62 6.15 -5.58
C ALA A 116 -15.10 6.29 -5.91
N TYR A 117 -15.80 5.18 -6.00
CA TYR A 117 -17.24 5.22 -6.28
C TYR A 117 -18.01 5.86 -5.13
N ASP A 118 -17.64 5.54 -3.90
CA ASP A 118 -18.27 6.12 -2.72
C ASP A 118 -18.12 7.63 -2.71
N ASN A 119 -16.95 8.10 -3.09
CA ASN A 119 -16.67 9.55 -3.14
C ASN A 119 -17.51 10.26 -4.18
N TYR A 120 -17.96 9.55 -5.20
CA TYR A 120 -18.86 10.12 -6.21
C TYR A 120 -20.33 9.92 -5.86
N GLY A 121 -20.62 9.40 -4.67
CA GLY A 121 -21.99 9.22 -4.23
C GLY A 121 -22.66 7.95 -4.71
N VAL A 122 -21.89 7.05 -5.29
CA VAL A 122 -22.43 5.76 -5.74
C VAL A 122 -22.48 4.80 -4.56
N ASP A 123 -23.62 4.16 -4.35
CA ASP A 123 -23.74 3.18 -3.28
C ASP A 123 -23.14 1.86 -3.74
N VAL A 124 -22.05 1.46 -3.09
CA VAL A 124 -21.35 0.23 -3.44
C VAL A 124 -21.45 -0.81 -2.32
N SER A 125 -22.36 -0.59 -1.37
CA SER A 125 -22.50 -1.49 -0.23
C SER A 125 -22.75 -2.93 -0.66
N ASP A 126 -23.61 -3.14 -1.65
CA ASP A 126 -23.92 -4.49 -2.13
C ASP A 126 -22.70 -5.19 -2.68
N ILE A 127 -21.86 -4.46 -3.41
CA ILE A 127 -20.63 -5.02 -3.96
C ILE A 127 -19.68 -5.40 -2.86
N TYR A 128 -19.53 -4.52 -1.88
CA TYR A 128 -18.65 -4.76 -0.76
C TYR A 128 -19.09 -5.99 0.06
N ASP A 129 -20.38 -6.04 0.36
CA ASP A 129 -20.95 -7.14 1.14
C ASP A 129 -20.84 -8.46 0.40
N ALA A 130 -21.15 -8.47 -0.88
CA ALA A 130 -21.05 -9.67 -1.68
C ALA A 130 -19.63 -10.18 -1.74
N ASP A 131 -18.68 -9.28 -1.87
CA ASP A 131 -17.28 -9.66 -1.93
C ASP A 131 -16.81 -10.27 -0.62
N ASN A 132 -17.30 -9.74 0.49
CA ASN A 132 -16.95 -10.28 1.80
C ASN A 132 -17.55 -11.64 2.06
N ILE A 133 -18.71 -11.90 1.46
CA ILE A 133 -19.41 -13.15 1.69
C ILE A 133 -19.02 -14.21 0.68
N LEU A 134 -18.92 -13.84 -0.59
CA LEU A 134 -18.84 -14.80 -1.66
C LEU A 134 -17.44 -15.08 -2.10
N ASP A 135 -16.52 -14.43 -1.74
CA ASP A 135 -15.23 -14.63 -2.26
C ASP A 135 -15.24 -14.47 -3.74
N THR A 136 -15.75 -14.00 -4.17
CA THR A 136 -15.76 -13.62 -5.22
C THR A 136 -15.14 -13.87 -6.36
N ARG A 137 -15.06 -14.22 -6.50
CA ARG A 137 -14.63 -14.31 -7.32
C ARG A 137 -15.03 -14.75 -8.20
N LYS A 138 -15.50 -14.93 -8.32
CA LYS A 138 -15.83 -15.37 -9.01
C LYS A 138 -16.36 -15.02 -9.87
N LYS A 139 -16.54 -14.65 -10.18
CA LYS A 139 -16.79 -14.31 -10.97
C LYS A 139 -16.62 -14.01 -11.46
#